data_64cb0164354e6b0a8884636d5a5eb4ac
#
_entry.id   64cb0164354e6b0a8884636d5a5eb4ac
#
_cell.length_a   1.000
_cell.length_b   1.000
_cell.length_c   1.000
_cell.angle_alpha   90.00
_cell.angle_beta   90.00
_cell.angle_gamma   90.00
#
_symmetry.space_group_name_H-M   'P 1'
#
loop_
_entity.id
_entity.type
_entity.pdbx_description
1 polymer ?
#
loop_
_entity_poly.entity_id
_entity_poly.type
_entity_poly.pdbx_seq_one_letter_code
_entity_poly.pdbx_strand_id
1 'polypeptide(L)'
;AVIENVPVFPGCDKGNNENKRQCMSEKIAKFVQRKFNTELAGDLGLSGRQRINVIFKIDKTGSVIGVRARAPHPRLEKEAQRVINLLPKMKPGKQRGKAVIVPYSLPIIFQVQD
;
A
#
# COMPACT_ATOMS: atom_id res chain seq x y z
N ALA A 1 2.18 -19.68 -6.08
CA ALA A 1 2.74 -19.59 -7.42
C ALA A 1 3.50 -18.29 -7.61
N VAL A 2 4.61 -18.34 -8.30
CA VAL A 2 5.41 -17.17 -8.60
C VAL A 2 4.77 -16.39 -9.76
N ILE A 3 4.55 -15.10 -9.57
CA ILE A 3 4.03 -14.24 -10.62
C ILE A 3 5.14 -13.89 -11.60
N GLU A 4 4.89 -14.15 -12.88
CA GLU A 4 5.87 -13.95 -13.94
C GLU A 4 6.30 -12.49 -14.09
N ASN A 5 5.31 -11.59 -14.09
CA ASN A 5 5.55 -10.15 -14.12
C ASN A 5 4.74 -9.49 -13.01
N VAL A 6 5.43 -8.88 -12.04
CA VAL A 6 4.77 -8.20 -10.92
C VAL A 6 4.10 -6.91 -11.41
N PRO A 7 3.09 -6.40 -10.67
CA PRO A 7 2.53 -5.08 -10.95
C PRO A 7 3.61 -4.00 -10.89
N VAL A 8 3.45 -2.96 -11.69
CA VAL A 8 4.44 -1.88 -11.78
C VAL A 8 3.81 -0.56 -11.36
N PHE A 9 4.32 0.02 -10.28
CA PHE A 9 3.94 1.36 -9.84
C PHE A 9 4.49 2.39 -10.83
N PRO A 10 3.79 3.51 -11.07
CA PRO A 10 4.29 4.55 -11.95
C PRO A 10 5.72 4.97 -11.58
N GLY A 11 6.61 4.93 -12.57
CA GLY A 11 8.03 5.23 -12.38
C GLY A 11 8.90 4.07 -11.93
N CYS A 12 8.33 2.87 -11.75
CA CYS A 12 9.04 1.70 -11.26
C CYS A 12 9.25 0.61 -12.31
N ASP A 13 9.32 0.97 -13.58
CA ASP A 13 9.36 0.02 -14.69
C ASP A 13 10.75 -0.51 -15.04
N LYS A 14 11.76 -0.19 -14.25
CA LYS A 14 13.14 -0.63 -14.50
C LYS A 14 13.54 -1.82 -13.63
N GLY A 15 14.35 -2.69 -14.21
CA GLY A 15 14.94 -3.83 -13.49
C GLY A 15 14.07 -5.07 -13.51
N ASN A 16 14.40 -6.02 -12.67
CA ASN A 16 13.67 -7.28 -12.54
C ASN A 16 12.49 -7.14 -11.58
N ASN A 17 11.77 -8.24 -11.34
CA ASN A 17 10.60 -8.23 -10.45
C ASN A 17 10.94 -7.76 -9.04
N GLU A 18 12.09 -8.17 -8.51
CA GLU A 18 12.54 -7.75 -7.17
C GLU A 18 12.74 -6.24 -7.10
N ASN A 19 13.41 -5.66 -8.12
CA ASN A 19 13.62 -4.22 -8.21
C ASN A 19 12.30 -3.46 -8.29
N LYS A 20 11.37 -3.97 -9.10
CA LYS A 20 10.04 -3.35 -9.28
C LYS A 20 9.22 -3.41 -7.99
N ARG A 21 9.29 -4.52 -7.27
CA ARG A 21 8.61 -4.70 -5.99
C ARG A 21 9.15 -3.75 -4.94
N GLN A 22 10.47 -3.64 -4.83
CA GLN A 22 11.12 -2.74 -3.89
C GLN A 22 10.79 -1.28 -4.21
N CYS A 23 10.83 -0.91 -5.48
CA CYS A 23 10.48 0.44 -5.94
C CYS A 23 9.02 0.77 -5.54
N MET A 24 8.09 -0.15 -5.77
CA MET A 24 6.69 0.03 -5.40
C MET A 24 6.53 0.23 -3.89
N SER A 25 7.19 -0.59 -3.08
CA SER A 25 7.11 -0.47 -1.62
C SER A 25 7.60 0.89 -1.15
N GLU A 26 8.71 1.38 -1.70
CA GLU A 26 9.26 2.69 -1.37
C GLU A 26 8.34 3.82 -1.79
N LYS A 27 7.78 3.75 -2.99
CA LYS A 27 6.86 4.78 -3.51
C LYS A 27 5.57 4.83 -2.71
N ILE A 28 5.03 3.67 -2.35
CA ILE A 28 3.81 3.61 -1.53
C ILE A 28 4.09 4.16 -0.13
N ALA A 29 5.24 3.83 0.47
CA ALA A 29 5.60 4.36 1.79
C ALA A 29 5.68 5.89 1.77
N LYS A 30 6.30 6.47 0.75
CA LYS A 30 6.37 7.94 0.60
C LYS A 30 5.00 8.55 0.37
N PHE A 31 4.16 7.90 -0.43
CA PHE A 31 2.79 8.35 -0.68
C PHE A 31 1.99 8.40 0.63
N VAL A 32 2.09 7.34 1.42
CA VAL A 32 1.40 7.25 2.71
C VAL A 32 1.89 8.35 3.66
N GLN A 33 3.20 8.58 3.74
CA GLN A 33 3.75 9.63 4.60
C GLN A 33 3.19 11.01 4.27
N ARG A 34 2.96 11.30 2.99
CA ARG A 34 2.42 12.59 2.56
C ARG A 34 0.93 12.72 2.79
N LYS A 35 0.19 11.63 2.68
CA LYS A 35 -1.28 11.67 2.67
C LYS A 35 -1.94 11.26 3.97
N PHE A 36 -1.25 10.48 4.79
CA PHE A 36 -1.82 9.98 6.04
C PHE A 36 -1.87 11.08 7.11
N ASN A 37 -3.03 11.22 7.74
CA ASN A 37 -3.20 12.17 8.83
C ASN A 37 -2.63 11.57 10.13
N THR A 38 -1.35 11.80 10.39
CA THR A 38 -0.66 11.24 11.56
C THR A 38 -1.11 11.89 12.88
N GLU A 39 -1.71 13.09 12.83
CA GLU A 39 -2.23 13.76 14.04
C GLU A 39 -3.42 13.01 14.63
N LEU A 40 -4.12 12.25 13.80
CA LEU A 40 -5.30 11.49 14.22
C LEU A 40 -4.99 10.56 15.39
N ALA A 41 -3.85 9.89 15.38
CA ALA A 41 -3.47 8.97 16.44
C ALA A 41 -3.33 9.67 17.79
N GLY A 42 -2.74 10.87 17.82
CA GLY A 42 -2.65 11.69 19.02
C GLY A 42 -4.02 12.10 19.51
N ASP A 43 -4.89 12.52 18.59
CA ASP A 43 -6.27 12.92 18.93
C ASP A 43 -7.07 11.76 19.53
N LEU A 44 -6.70 10.54 19.20
CA LEU A 44 -7.34 9.32 19.74
C LEU A 44 -6.70 8.86 21.06
N GLY A 45 -5.74 9.60 21.59
CA GLY A 45 -5.07 9.25 22.84
C GLY A 45 -3.98 8.21 22.68
N LEU A 46 -3.55 7.93 21.47
CA LEU A 46 -2.46 6.98 21.20
C LEU A 46 -1.12 7.69 21.28
N SER A 47 -0.08 6.95 21.63
CA SER A 47 1.28 7.51 21.74
C SER A 47 2.30 6.51 21.23
N GLY A 48 3.49 7.01 20.92
CA GLY A 48 4.61 6.20 20.49
C GLY A 48 4.47 5.66 19.07
N ARG A 49 5.13 4.56 18.82
CA ARG A 49 5.16 3.93 17.50
C ARG A 49 3.84 3.21 17.24
N GLN A 50 3.22 3.54 16.12
CA GLN A 50 1.98 2.89 15.68
C GLN A 50 2.23 2.09 14.41
N ARG A 51 1.59 0.93 14.32
CA ARG A 51 1.68 0.06 13.15
C ARG A 51 0.29 -0.27 12.66
N ILE A 52 0.08 -0.10 11.36
CA ILE A 52 -1.15 -0.46 10.67
C ILE A 52 -0.80 -1.48 9.59
N ASN A 53 -1.41 -2.64 9.65
CA ASN A 53 -1.22 -3.67 8.62
C ASN A 53 -2.30 -3.52 7.57
N VAL A 54 -1.90 -3.31 6.31
CA VAL A 54 -2.83 -3.10 5.20
C VAL A 54 -2.67 -4.22 4.19
N ILE A 55 -3.79 -4.75 3.72
CA ILE A 55 -3.82 -5.69 2.60
C ILE A 55 -4.74 -5.13 1.52
N PHE A 56 -4.41 -5.36 0.27
CA PHE A 56 -5.22 -4.97 -0.87
C PHE A 56 -4.86 -5.83 -2.06
N LYS A 57 -5.60 -5.66 -3.14
CA LYS A 57 -5.32 -6.36 -4.40
C LYS A 57 -5.13 -5.35 -5.50
N ILE A 58 -4.28 -5.68 -6.46
CA ILE A 58 -4.12 -4.92 -7.69
C ILE A 58 -4.81 -5.73 -8.78
N ASP A 59 -5.88 -5.20 -9.33
CA ASP A 59 -6.71 -5.96 -10.27
C ASP A 59 -6.11 -6.01 -11.67
N LYS A 60 -6.84 -6.64 -12.59
CA LYS A 60 -6.38 -6.82 -13.98
C LYS A 60 -6.24 -5.52 -14.75
N THR A 61 -6.82 -4.44 -14.26
CA THR A 61 -6.68 -3.10 -14.87
C THR A 61 -5.61 -2.26 -14.20
N GLY A 62 -4.99 -2.76 -13.12
CA GLY A 62 -4.00 -2.03 -12.35
C GLY A 62 -4.59 -1.18 -11.22
N SER A 63 -5.87 -1.30 -10.96
CA SER A 63 -6.55 -0.54 -9.91
C SER A 63 -6.42 -1.26 -8.57
N VAL A 64 -6.31 -0.46 -7.50
CA VAL A 64 -6.30 -0.99 -6.12
C VAL A 64 -7.73 -1.31 -5.71
N ILE A 65 -7.96 -2.53 -5.23
CA ILE A 65 -9.28 -2.99 -4.78
C ILE A 65 -9.13 -3.77 -3.47
N GLY A 66 -10.26 -3.96 -2.77
CA GLY A 66 -10.32 -4.83 -1.60
C GLY A 66 -9.43 -4.41 -0.45
N VAL A 67 -9.29 -3.10 -0.23
CA VAL A 67 -8.41 -2.58 0.82
C VAL A 67 -8.96 -2.92 2.19
N ARG A 68 -8.13 -3.55 3.03
CA ARG A 68 -8.44 -3.83 4.43
C ARG A 68 -7.25 -3.41 5.29
N ALA A 69 -7.55 -2.92 6.49
CA ALA A 69 -6.53 -2.46 7.41
C ALA A 69 -6.81 -2.95 8.82
N ARG A 70 -5.74 -3.26 9.56
CA ARG A 70 -5.81 -3.56 10.99
C ARG A 70 -4.92 -2.58 11.73
N ALA A 71 -5.49 -1.91 12.71
CA ALA A 71 -4.82 -0.89 13.50
C ALA A 71 -5.33 -0.93 14.94
N PRO A 72 -4.65 -0.23 15.88
CA PRO A 72 -5.10 -0.13 17.26
C PRO A 72 -6.46 0.54 17.44
N HIS A 73 -6.92 1.29 16.43
CA HIS A 73 -8.19 2.01 16.52
C HIS A 73 -8.90 2.01 15.16
N PRO A 74 -10.25 1.83 15.14
CA PRO A 74 -11.01 1.81 13.89
C PRO A 74 -10.85 3.04 13.01
N ARG A 75 -10.66 4.22 13.58
CA ARG A 75 -10.46 5.45 12.81
C ARG A 75 -9.13 5.45 12.07
N LEU A 76 -8.09 4.82 12.63
CA LEU A 76 -6.81 4.64 11.94
C LEU A 76 -6.97 3.66 10.78
N GLU A 77 -7.80 2.64 10.95
CA GLU A 77 -8.11 1.69 9.88
C GLU A 77 -8.78 2.39 8.71
N LYS A 78 -9.75 3.26 8.99
CA LYS A 78 -10.45 4.03 7.96
C LYS A 78 -9.50 4.98 7.24
N GLU A 79 -8.63 5.64 7.99
CA GLU A 79 -7.64 6.55 7.39
C GLU A 79 -6.69 5.80 6.46
N ALA A 80 -6.20 4.64 6.89
CA ALA A 80 -5.35 3.81 6.05
C ALA A 80 -6.06 3.38 4.77
N GLN A 81 -7.32 2.95 4.88
CA GLN A 81 -8.14 2.59 3.73
C GLN A 81 -8.29 3.77 2.76
N ARG A 82 -8.58 4.95 3.30
CA ARG A 82 -8.71 6.17 2.49
C ARG A 82 -7.45 6.45 1.70
N VAL A 83 -6.30 6.42 2.37
CA VAL A 83 -5.01 6.73 1.73
C VAL A 83 -4.65 5.70 0.66
N ILE A 84 -4.80 4.41 0.97
CA ILE A 84 -4.45 3.35 0.02
C ILE A 84 -5.38 3.39 -1.20
N ASN A 85 -6.65 3.74 -1.01
CA ASN A 85 -7.59 3.89 -2.13
C ASN A 85 -7.24 5.08 -3.04
N LEU A 86 -6.40 6.00 -2.59
CA LEU A 86 -5.93 7.13 -3.40
C LEU A 86 -4.71 6.78 -4.26
N LEU A 87 -4.14 5.59 -4.11
CA LEU A 87 -2.98 5.20 -4.91
C LEU A 87 -3.29 5.27 -6.39
N PRO A 88 -2.31 5.69 -7.21
CA PRO A 88 -2.52 5.77 -8.65
C PRO A 88 -2.68 4.40 -9.28
N LYS A 89 -3.27 4.38 -10.46
CA LYS A 89 -3.40 3.16 -11.26
C LYS A 89 -2.01 2.67 -11.66
N MET A 90 -1.82 1.36 -11.60
CA MET A 90 -0.55 0.69 -11.89
C MET A 90 -0.66 -0.15 -13.15
N LYS A 91 0.46 -0.61 -13.67
CA LYS A 91 0.43 -1.67 -14.67
C LYS A 91 0.11 -2.97 -13.95
N PRO A 92 -0.85 -3.77 -14.43
CA PRO A 92 -1.22 -5.01 -13.74
C PRO A 92 -0.11 -6.05 -13.78
N GLY A 93 -0.13 -6.96 -12.82
CA GLY A 93 0.71 -8.15 -12.88
C GLY A 93 0.27 -9.05 -14.02
N LYS A 94 1.18 -9.82 -14.57
CA LYS A 94 0.89 -10.71 -15.69
C LYS A 94 1.42 -12.12 -15.43
N GLN A 95 0.67 -13.09 -15.93
CA GLN A 95 1.03 -14.49 -15.93
C GLN A 95 0.69 -15.06 -17.30
N ARG A 96 1.69 -15.62 -17.96
CA ARG A 96 1.55 -16.17 -19.33
C ARG A 96 0.96 -15.13 -20.29
N GLY A 97 1.43 -13.88 -20.19
CA GLY A 97 0.99 -12.80 -21.06
C GLY A 97 -0.37 -12.21 -20.74
N LYS A 98 -1.06 -12.72 -19.71
CA LYS A 98 -2.40 -12.24 -19.33
C LYS A 98 -2.36 -11.52 -18.00
N ALA A 99 -3.12 -10.43 -17.90
CA ALA A 99 -3.25 -9.68 -16.65
C ALA A 99 -3.92 -10.56 -15.59
N VAL A 100 -3.42 -10.49 -14.36
CA VAL A 100 -3.95 -11.25 -13.23
C VAL A 100 -4.13 -10.34 -12.02
N ILE A 101 -4.97 -10.77 -11.08
CA ILE A 101 -5.15 -10.07 -9.81
C ILE A 101 -4.02 -10.48 -8.88
N VAL A 102 -3.34 -9.50 -8.27
CA VAL A 102 -2.20 -9.75 -7.39
C VAL A 102 -2.49 -9.19 -5.99
N PRO A 103 -2.48 -10.04 -4.95
CA PRO A 103 -2.59 -9.55 -3.58
C PRO A 103 -1.29 -8.89 -3.14
N TYR A 104 -1.41 -7.88 -2.30
CA TYR A 104 -0.28 -7.14 -1.77
C TYR A 104 -0.54 -6.77 -0.32
N SER A 105 0.50 -6.79 0.51
CA SER A 105 0.38 -6.39 1.91
C SER A 105 1.57 -5.53 2.28
N LEU A 106 1.32 -4.54 3.12
CA LEU A 106 2.39 -3.68 3.63
C LEU A 106 2.04 -3.14 5.01
N PRO A 107 3.06 -2.89 5.85
CA PRO A 107 2.85 -2.18 7.11
C PRO A 107 2.99 -0.68 6.89
N ILE A 108 2.13 0.08 7.55
CA ILE A 108 2.29 1.52 7.69
C ILE A 108 2.78 1.75 9.11
N ILE A 109 3.94 2.37 9.26
CA ILE A 109 4.55 2.60 10.57
C ILE A 109 4.82 4.09 10.71
N PHE A 110 4.39 4.68 11.82
CA PHE A 110 4.65 6.08 12.11
C PHE A 110 4.79 6.30 13.62
N GLN A 111 5.41 7.41 13.97
CA GLN A 111 5.62 7.82 15.36
C GLN A 111 4.66 8.94 15.71
N VAL A 112 3.87 8.73 16.77
CA VAL A 112 3.00 9.81 17.27
C VAL A 112 3.87 10.79 18.03
N GLN A 113 3.77 12.06 17.65
CA GLN A 113 4.46 13.17 18.31
C GLN A 113 3.68 13.57 19.55
N ASP A 114 4.36 13.64 20.70
CA ASP A 114 3.75 14.09 21.95
C ASP A 114 3.85 15.62 22.07
#